data_16b09ae19cff08058bc10a2b65b379a0
#
_entry.id   16b09ae19cff08058bc10a2b65b379a0
#
_cell.length_a   1.000
_cell.length_b   1.000
_cell.length_c   1.000
_cell.angle_alpha   90.00
_cell.angle_beta   90.00
_cell.angle_gamma   90.00
#
_symmetry.space_group_name_H-M   'P 1'
#
loop_
_entity.id
_entity.type
_entity.pdbx_description
1 polymer ?
#
loop_
_entity_poly.entity_id
_entity_poly.type
_entity_poly.pdbx_seq_one_letter_code
_entity_poly.pdbx_strand_id
1 'polypeptide(L)'
;EPRMIWYGTGGRYPEAPHIYKKDGWYYLLISEGGTEFGHMETIARSRYIDGPYKEAPHNPILAHYKAATQDNPIQGVGHADLVQAHDGSWWLVCLAFRVNHGLVHLLGRETFVAPVRWDKNAWPVVNGNGEIALKMDVPTLPLQPFEAEPARNEFDQPLGPKWSWLRKPVTERYQVADGKLRMYGSAEGLNELQNSPSFVGFRQEDFNFQAETCVELGKAG
;
A
#
# COMPACT_ATOMS: atom_id res chain seq x y z
N GLU A 1 -23.98 7.04 22.98
CA GLU A 1 -24.19 5.85 22.14
C GLU A 1 -23.57 6.07 20.74
N PRO A 2 -23.01 5.03 20.08
CA PRO A 2 -22.51 5.15 18.73
C PRO A 2 -23.63 5.54 17.77
N ARG A 3 -23.33 6.46 16.84
CA ARG A 3 -24.28 6.89 15.81
C ARG A 3 -23.65 6.68 14.43
N MET A 4 -24.42 6.06 13.54
CA MET A 4 -24.04 5.95 12.13
C MET A 4 -24.13 7.33 11.48
N ILE A 5 -23.03 7.80 10.87
CA ILE A 5 -23.01 9.10 10.18
C ILE A 5 -23.09 8.95 8.66
N TRP A 6 -22.61 7.82 8.11
CA TRP A 6 -22.77 7.41 6.72
C TRP A 6 -22.43 5.92 6.60
N TYR A 7 -23.06 5.21 5.68
CA TYR A 7 -22.89 3.76 5.48
C TYR A 7 -22.31 3.41 4.11
N GLY A 8 -21.77 4.41 3.39
CA GLY A 8 -21.25 4.23 2.05
C GLY A 8 -22.31 4.23 0.96
N THR A 9 -21.94 3.76 -0.20
CA THR A 9 -22.80 3.70 -1.39
C THR A 9 -23.51 2.35 -1.56
N GLY A 10 -23.33 1.44 -0.61
CA GLY A 10 -23.92 0.09 -0.61
C GLY A 10 -22.96 -1.01 -1.06
N GLY A 11 -21.67 -0.70 -1.21
CA GLY A 11 -20.63 -1.71 -1.41
C GLY A 11 -20.43 -2.56 -0.16
N ARG A 12 -19.82 -3.74 -0.35
CA ARG A 12 -19.48 -4.65 0.78
C ARG A 12 -18.36 -4.06 1.62
N TYR A 13 -18.35 -4.37 2.90
CA TYR A 13 -17.23 -4.13 3.82
C TYR A 13 -16.74 -2.68 3.83
N PRO A 14 -17.62 -1.69 4.16
CA PRO A 14 -17.15 -0.32 4.33
C PRO A 14 -16.10 -0.26 5.44
N GLU A 15 -14.92 0.30 5.13
CA GLU A 15 -13.76 0.33 6.02
C GLU A 15 -12.90 1.57 5.81
N ALA A 16 -11.82 1.71 6.61
CA ALA A 16 -10.84 2.77 6.52
C ALA A 16 -11.44 4.18 6.44
N PRO A 17 -12.29 4.60 7.39
CA PRO A 17 -12.88 5.93 7.36
C PRO A 17 -11.86 7.01 7.69
N HIS A 18 -11.73 8.00 6.82
CA HIS A 18 -10.93 9.20 7.04
C HIS A 18 -11.78 10.45 6.88
N ILE A 19 -11.65 11.41 7.81
CA ILE A 19 -12.36 12.70 7.74
C ILE A 19 -11.35 13.82 7.49
N TYR A 20 -11.61 14.59 6.43
CA TYR A 20 -10.83 15.76 6.05
C TYR A 20 -11.67 17.02 6.13
N LYS A 21 -11.10 18.11 6.66
CA LYS A 21 -11.75 19.42 6.65
C LYS A 21 -11.12 20.30 5.58
N LYS A 22 -11.94 20.73 4.62
CA LYS A 22 -11.49 21.61 3.55
C LYS A 22 -12.60 22.59 3.16
N ASP A 23 -12.28 23.89 3.07
CA ASP A 23 -13.19 24.96 2.63
C ASP A 23 -14.57 24.94 3.29
N GLY A 24 -14.59 24.67 4.61
CA GLY A 24 -15.81 24.62 5.41
C GLY A 24 -16.67 23.37 5.21
N TRP A 25 -16.15 22.33 4.52
CA TRP A 25 -16.74 21.01 4.44
C TRP A 25 -15.92 19.97 5.21
N TYR A 26 -16.61 18.99 5.75
CA TYR A 26 -16.05 17.73 6.24
C TYR A 26 -16.29 16.68 5.18
N TYR A 27 -15.22 16.08 4.68
CA TYR A 27 -15.22 14.99 3.70
C TYR A 27 -14.96 13.69 4.43
N LEU A 28 -15.83 12.72 4.28
CA LEU A 28 -15.67 11.37 4.79
C LEU A 28 -15.33 10.44 3.62
N LEU A 29 -14.10 9.98 3.57
CA LEU A 29 -13.58 9.00 2.63
C LEU A 29 -13.69 7.63 3.27
N ILE A 30 -14.15 6.64 2.52
CA ILE A 30 -14.17 5.23 2.93
C ILE A 30 -13.86 4.32 1.76
N SER A 31 -13.32 3.14 2.07
CA SER A 31 -13.19 2.05 1.12
C SER A 31 -14.40 1.14 1.19
N GLU A 32 -14.82 0.60 0.05
CA GLU A 32 -15.88 -0.41 -0.07
C GLU A 32 -15.43 -1.51 -1.02
N GLY A 33 -16.10 -2.66 -0.98
CA GLY A 33 -15.86 -3.80 -1.87
C GLY A 33 -14.91 -4.86 -1.31
N GLY A 34 -14.16 -4.53 -0.25
CA GLY A 34 -13.09 -5.39 0.30
C GLY A 34 -11.87 -5.46 -0.62
N THR A 35 -10.74 -5.98 -0.12
CA THR A 35 -9.48 -6.06 -0.88
C THR A 35 -9.55 -7.13 -1.98
N GLU A 36 -10.41 -6.91 -2.95
CA GLU A 36 -10.72 -7.76 -4.10
C GLU A 36 -10.85 -6.90 -5.36
N PHE A 37 -11.32 -7.47 -6.47
CA PHE A 37 -11.56 -6.73 -7.73
C PHE A 37 -12.58 -5.60 -7.61
N GLY A 38 -13.54 -5.73 -6.70
CA GLY A 38 -14.54 -4.72 -6.42
C GLY A 38 -14.11 -3.63 -5.44
N HIS A 39 -12.87 -3.63 -5.00
CA HIS A 39 -12.34 -2.64 -4.06
C HIS A 39 -12.35 -1.25 -4.69
N MET A 40 -12.81 -0.27 -3.93
CA MET A 40 -13.02 1.10 -4.42
C MET A 40 -12.98 2.11 -3.29
N GLU A 41 -12.83 3.38 -3.67
CA GLU A 41 -12.98 4.51 -2.75
C GLU A 41 -14.23 5.30 -3.05
N THR A 42 -14.99 5.58 -2.01
CA THR A 42 -16.18 6.42 -2.05
C THR A 42 -16.07 7.57 -1.06
N ILE A 43 -16.73 8.67 -1.34
CA ILE A 43 -16.64 9.87 -0.52
C ILE A 43 -17.99 10.56 -0.36
N ALA A 44 -18.21 11.10 0.82
CA ALA A 44 -19.35 11.96 1.12
C ALA A 44 -18.88 13.21 1.84
N ARG A 45 -19.70 14.25 1.92
CA ARG A 45 -19.38 15.48 2.66
C ARG A 45 -20.54 16.04 3.43
N SER A 46 -20.22 16.78 4.50
CA SER A 46 -21.18 17.51 5.32
C SER A 46 -20.63 18.87 5.75
N ARG A 47 -21.53 19.78 6.16
CA ARG A 47 -21.13 21.02 6.87
C ARG A 47 -20.80 20.78 8.33
N TYR A 48 -21.23 19.65 8.88
CA TYR A 48 -21.05 19.27 10.28
C TYR A 48 -20.30 17.94 10.34
N ILE A 49 -19.41 17.80 11.33
CA ILE A 49 -18.57 16.60 11.46
C ILE A 49 -19.40 15.33 11.72
N ASP A 50 -20.54 15.49 12.35
CA ASP A 50 -21.48 14.42 12.69
C ASP A 50 -22.59 14.23 11.65
N GLY A 51 -22.51 14.93 10.52
CA GLY A 51 -23.44 14.78 9.38
C GLY A 51 -24.66 15.72 9.45
N PRO A 52 -25.68 15.49 8.61
CA PRO A 52 -25.77 14.41 7.64
C PRO A 52 -24.78 14.55 6.49
N TYR A 53 -24.19 13.43 6.08
CA TYR A 53 -23.26 13.36 4.94
C TYR A 53 -24.02 13.12 3.64
N LYS A 54 -23.65 13.88 2.61
CA LYS A 54 -24.14 13.71 1.24
C LYS A 54 -23.03 13.12 0.37
N GLU A 55 -23.30 12.01 -0.28
CA GLU A 55 -22.38 11.33 -1.18
C GLU A 55 -22.02 12.16 -2.42
N ALA A 56 -20.82 11.91 -2.96
CA ALA A 56 -20.40 12.50 -4.20
C ALA A 56 -21.23 11.94 -5.37
N PRO A 57 -21.63 12.80 -6.32
CA PRO A 57 -22.47 12.37 -7.46
C PRO A 57 -21.74 11.44 -8.44
N HIS A 58 -20.40 11.31 -8.30
CA HIS A 58 -19.55 10.49 -9.16
C HIS A 58 -18.80 9.41 -8.40
N ASN A 59 -19.36 8.95 -7.26
CA ASN A 59 -18.83 7.76 -6.60
C ASN A 59 -18.93 6.52 -7.49
N PRO A 60 -17.94 5.62 -7.42
CA PRO A 60 -16.71 5.73 -6.66
C PRO A 60 -15.75 6.76 -7.26
N ILE A 61 -14.97 7.44 -6.41
CA ILE A 61 -13.94 8.39 -6.85
C ILE A 61 -12.66 7.68 -7.34
N LEU A 62 -12.50 6.42 -6.96
CA LEU A 62 -11.41 5.55 -7.40
C LEU A 62 -11.92 4.11 -7.50
N ALA A 63 -11.75 3.47 -8.65
CA ALA A 63 -12.07 2.07 -8.85
C ALA A 63 -11.40 1.50 -10.11
N HIS A 64 -11.08 0.21 -10.08
CA HIS A 64 -10.54 -0.55 -11.21
C HIS A 64 -11.42 -1.77 -11.48
N TYR A 65 -12.65 -1.55 -11.94
CA TYR A 65 -13.61 -2.63 -12.23
C TYR A 65 -13.33 -3.38 -13.54
N LYS A 66 -12.58 -2.74 -14.44
CA LYS A 66 -12.20 -3.38 -15.69
C LYS A 66 -11.09 -4.38 -15.42
N ALA A 67 -11.10 -5.47 -16.15
CA ALA A 67 -10.00 -6.41 -16.10
C ALA A 67 -8.67 -5.67 -16.38
N ALA A 68 -7.64 -6.03 -15.63
CA ALA A 68 -6.31 -5.53 -15.86
C ALA A 68 -5.89 -5.83 -17.30
N THR A 69 -5.25 -4.87 -17.92
CA THR A 69 -4.68 -4.98 -19.26
C THR A 69 -3.17 -4.96 -19.17
N GLN A 70 -2.49 -5.25 -20.28
CA GLN A 70 -1.05 -5.13 -20.35
C GLN A 70 -0.60 -3.68 -20.13
N ASP A 71 -1.41 -2.70 -20.56
CA ASP A 71 -1.12 -1.28 -20.41
C ASP A 71 -1.45 -0.73 -19.02
N ASN A 72 -2.45 -1.32 -18.34
CA ASN A 72 -2.78 -0.99 -16.96
C ASN A 72 -3.06 -2.26 -16.13
N PRO A 73 -2.02 -2.87 -15.57
CA PRO A 73 -2.14 -4.12 -14.82
C PRO A 73 -2.57 -3.92 -13.36
N ILE A 74 -3.08 -2.74 -12.99
CA ILE A 74 -3.42 -2.42 -11.61
C ILE A 74 -4.84 -2.86 -11.29
N GLN A 75 -5.04 -3.46 -10.12
CA GLN A 75 -6.34 -3.92 -9.62
C GLN A 75 -6.47 -3.81 -8.11
N GLY A 76 -7.71 -3.92 -7.61
CA GLY A 76 -8.02 -3.94 -6.18
C GLY A 76 -7.62 -2.65 -5.47
N VAL A 77 -7.81 -1.49 -6.14
CA VAL A 77 -7.47 -0.16 -5.59
C VAL A 77 -8.39 0.22 -4.46
N GLY A 78 -7.84 0.66 -3.34
CA GLY A 78 -8.63 1.11 -2.20
C GLY A 78 -7.79 1.36 -0.96
N HIS A 79 -8.47 1.47 0.18
CA HIS A 79 -7.89 1.77 1.49
C HIS A 79 -7.03 3.02 1.46
N ALA A 80 -7.63 4.12 0.93
CA ALA A 80 -6.88 5.31 0.55
C ALA A 80 -6.90 6.40 1.61
N ASP A 81 -5.85 7.20 1.59
CA ASP A 81 -5.70 8.47 2.29
C ASP A 81 -5.55 9.63 1.31
N LEU A 82 -6.10 10.79 1.67
CA LEU A 82 -5.83 12.06 1.00
C LEU A 82 -4.77 12.84 1.75
N VAL A 83 -3.78 13.34 1.04
CA VAL A 83 -2.72 14.18 1.62
C VAL A 83 -2.54 15.46 0.81
N GLN A 84 -2.33 16.56 1.52
CA GLN A 84 -1.94 17.82 0.91
C GLN A 84 -0.43 17.98 1.02
N ALA A 85 0.25 18.13 -0.11
CA ALA A 85 1.68 18.38 -0.14
C ALA A 85 2.01 19.84 0.25
N HIS A 86 3.27 20.12 0.51
CA HIS A 86 3.73 21.44 0.96
C HIS A 86 3.53 22.56 -0.07
N ASP A 87 3.40 22.22 -1.35
CA ASP A 87 3.09 23.14 -2.44
C ASP A 87 1.58 23.40 -2.61
N GLY A 88 0.75 22.79 -1.76
CA GLY A 88 -0.70 22.88 -1.79
C GLY A 88 -1.39 21.90 -2.72
N SER A 89 -0.65 21.13 -3.52
CA SER A 89 -1.23 20.06 -4.34
C SER A 89 -1.80 18.92 -3.49
N TRP A 90 -2.81 18.25 -4.01
CA TRP A 90 -3.44 17.13 -3.31
C TRP A 90 -3.14 15.81 -4.00
N TRP A 91 -2.97 14.79 -3.17
CA TRP A 91 -2.60 13.45 -3.58
C TRP A 91 -3.47 12.43 -2.85
N LEU A 92 -3.72 11.31 -3.51
CA LEU A 92 -4.32 10.14 -2.90
C LEU A 92 -3.27 9.04 -2.85
N VAL A 93 -3.09 8.43 -1.69
CA VAL A 93 -2.23 7.27 -1.47
C VAL A 93 -3.12 6.07 -1.19
N CYS A 94 -2.94 4.96 -1.87
CA CYS A 94 -3.78 3.77 -1.71
C CYS A 94 -2.98 2.48 -1.84
N LEU A 95 -3.60 1.38 -1.45
CA LEU A 95 -3.11 0.05 -1.82
C LEU A 95 -3.70 -0.38 -3.16
N ALA A 96 -2.96 -1.21 -3.87
CA ALA A 96 -3.45 -1.95 -5.03
C ALA A 96 -2.55 -3.14 -5.32
N PHE A 97 -2.88 -3.91 -6.34
CA PHE A 97 -2.08 -5.02 -6.85
C PHE A 97 -1.63 -4.74 -8.27
N ARG A 98 -0.38 -5.02 -8.59
CA ARG A 98 0.01 -5.28 -9.99
C ARG A 98 -0.26 -6.74 -10.28
N VAL A 99 -1.00 -6.99 -11.36
CA VAL A 99 -1.29 -8.36 -11.76
C VAL A 99 -0.41 -8.80 -12.92
N ASN A 100 -0.05 -10.05 -12.93
CA ASN A 100 0.60 -10.73 -14.03
C ASN A 100 -0.45 -11.46 -14.89
N HIS A 101 -0.02 -12.20 -15.90
CA HIS A 101 -0.89 -13.00 -16.74
C HIS A 101 -1.90 -13.83 -15.92
N GLY A 102 -3.19 -13.74 -16.25
CA GLY A 102 -4.26 -14.46 -15.58
C GLY A 102 -4.67 -13.92 -14.21
N LEU A 103 -4.42 -12.66 -13.91
CA LEU A 103 -4.86 -11.98 -12.68
C LEU A 103 -4.20 -12.50 -11.39
N VAL A 104 -2.95 -12.93 -11.48
CA VAL A 104 -2.21 -13.43 -10.32
C VAL A 104 -1.55 -12.27 -9.58
N HIS A 105 -1.82 -12.13 -8.30
CA HIS A 105 -1.27 -11.11 -7.39
C HIS A 105 0.04 -11.60 -6.74
N LEU A 106 1.06 -11.90 -7.55
CA LEU A 106 2.31 -12.49 -7.06
C LEU A 106 3.07 -11.58 -6.08
N LEU A 107 3.08 -10.28 -6.34
CA LEU A 107 3.82 -9.31 -5.51
C LEU A 107 3.04 -8.88 -4.25
N GLY A 108 1.76 -9.28 -4.14
CA GLY A 108 0.89 -8.85 -3.08
C GLY A 108 0.48 -7.37 -3.21
N ARG A 109 0.07 -6.77 -2.10
CA ARG A 109 -0.34 -5.36 -2.06
C ARG A 109 0.87 -4.44 -2.14
N GLU A 110 0.76 -3.41 -2.98
CA GLU A 110 1.75 -2.36 -3.16
C GLU A 110 1.12 -1.00 -2.89
N THR A 111 1.93 -0.01 -2.59
CA THR A 111 1.47 1.37 -2.37
C THR A 111 1.52 2.15 -3.67
N PHE A 112 0.42 2.80 -3.98
CA PHE A 112 0.27 3.67 -5.14
C PHE A 112 -0.08 5.09 -4.74
N VAL A 113 0.22 6.03 -5.60
CA VAL A 113 -0.10 7.44 -5.42
C VAL A 113 -0.74 8.00 -6.68
N ALA A 114 -1.68 8.92 -6.54
CA ALA A 114 -2.28 9.62 -7.67
C ALA A 114 -2.55 11.09 -7.35
N PRO A 115 -2.44 12.01 -8.32
CA PRO A 115 -2.81 13.40 -8.12
C PRO A 115 -4.32 13.55 -7.96
N VAL A 116 -4.72 14.49 -7.11
CA VAL A 116 -6.12 14.82 -6.87
C VAL A 116 -6.34 16.30 -7.19
N ARG A 117 -7.27 16.59 -8.06
CA ARG A 117 -7.77 17.95 -8.25
C ARG A 117 -9.16 18.08 -7.65
N TRP A 118 -9.51 19.27 -7.20
CA TRP A 118 -10.85 19.58 -6.72
C TRP A 118 -11.63 20.24 -7.86
N ASP A 119 -12.81 19.69 -8.19
CA ASP A 119 -13.64 20.22 -9.24
C ASP A 119 -14.33 21.55 -8.82
N LYS A 120 -15.07 22.18 -9.75
CA LYS A 120 -15.81 23.41 -9.49
C LYS A 120 -16.89 23.31 -8.41
N ASN A 121 -17.31 22.09 -8.09
CA ASN A 121 -18.29 21.79 -7.03
C ASN A 121 -17.61 21.36 -5.73
N ALA A 122 -16.29 21.51 -5.64
CA ALA A 122 -15.44 21.10 -4.50
C ALA A 122 -15.53 19.59 -4.20
N TRP A 123 -15.52 18.75 -5.23
CA TRP A 123 -15.34 17.31 -5.10
C TRP A 123 -13.96 16.87 -5.59
N PRO A 124 -13.33 15.88 -4.94
CA PRO A 124 -12.05 15.37 -5.40
C PRO A 124 -12.21 14.53 -6.66
N VAL A 125 -11.30 14.71 -7.60
CA VAL A 125 -11.19 13.94 -8.84
C VAL A 125 -9.80 13.34 -8.88
N VAL A 126 -9.73 12.03 -8.71
CA VAL A 126 -8.48 11.28 -8.68
C VAL A 126 -7.98 11.07 -10.10
N ASN A 127 -6.73 11.44 -10.38
CA ASN A 127 -6.03 11.25 -11.66
C ASN A 127 -6.85 11.64 -12.92
N GLY A 128 -7.84 12.48 -12.74
CA GLY A 128 -8.73 12.95 -13.82
C GLY A 128 -9.81 11.96 -14.28
N ASN A 129 -9.65 10.68 -14.05
CA ASN A 129 -10.53 9.61 -14.52
C ASN A 129 -10.96 8.59 -13.43
N GLY A 130 -10.49 8.74 -12.19
CA GLY A 130 -10.79 7.80 -11.11
C GLY A 130 -10.02 6.48 -11.17
N GLU A 131 -8.89 6.45 -11.87
CA GLU A 131 -8.04 5.27 -12.00
C GLU A 131 -6.58 5.60 -11.62
N ILE A 132 -5.85 4.62 -11.12
CA ILE A 132 -4.40 4.70 -10.88
C ILE A 132 -3.67 4.33 -12.17
N ALA A 133 -2.57 5.02 -12.45
CA ALA A 133 -1.67 4.70 -13.54
C ALA A 133 -0.28 4.28 -13.02
N LEU A 134 0.43 3.46 -13.79
CA LEU A 134 1.82 3.08 -13.47
C LEU A 134 2.80 4.26 -13.56
N LYS A 135 2.44 5.27 -14.35
CA LYS A 135 3.25 6.48 -14.56
C LYS A 135 2.35 7.69 -14.52
N MET A 136 2.84 8.75 -13.92
CA MET A 136 2.14 10.04 -13.87
C MET A 136 3.14 11.17 -13.85
N ASP A 137 2.71 12.36 -14.29
CA ASP A 137 3.49 13.57 -14.20
C ASP A 137 3.33 14.21 -12.82
N VAL A 138 4.43 14.69 -12.27
CA VAL A 138 4.49 15.40 -10.99
C VAL A 138 5.15 16.77 -11.22
N PRO A 139 4.42 17.73 -11.84
CA PRO A 139 5.04 18.97 -12.34
C PRO A 139 5.43 19.96 -11.25
N THR A 140 4.85 19.85 -10.06
CA THR A 140 4.96 20.88 -9.01
C THR A 140 5.85 20.47 -7.85
N LEU A 141 6.14 19.18 -7.67
CA LEU A 141 7.01 18.71 -6.61
C LEU A 141 8.43 18.48 -7.16
N PRO A 142 9.46 19.03 -6.52
CA PRO A 142 10.84 18.84 -6.97
C PRO A 142 11.25 17.38 -6.81
N LEU A 143 12.04 16.89 -7.76
CA LEU A 143 12.67 15.59 -7.64
C LEU A 143 13.60 15.56 -6.44
N GLN A 144 13.38 14.61 -5.55
CA GLN A 144 14.27 14.30 -4.42
C GLN A 144 14.84 12.89 -4.66
N PRO A 145 16.00 12.78 -5.32
CA PRO A 145 16.58 11.47 -5.59
C PRO A 145 17.07 10.83 -4.28
N PHE A 146 16.87 9.54 -4.17
CA PHE A 146 17.50 8.69 -3.17
C PHE A 146 18.67 7.96 -3.84
N GLU A 147 19.74 7.72 -3.08
CA GLU A 147 20.81 6.84 -3.55
C GLU A 147 20.25 5.45 -3.81
N ALA A 148 20.64 4.87 -4.95
CA ALA A 148 20.28 3.48 -5.24
C ALA A 148 20.95 2.57 -4.22
N GLU A 149 20.19 1.68 -3.62
CA GLU A 149 20.76 0.67 -2.74
C GLU A 149 21.63 -0.30 -3.54
N PRO A 150 22.74 -0.76 -2.95
CA PRO A 150 23.58 -1.76 -3.58
C PRO A 150 22.76 -3.02 -3.91
N ALA A 151 22.96 -3.55 -5.14
CA ALA A 151 22.33 -4.81 -5.54
C ALA A 151 22.82 -6.02 -4.73
N ARG A 152 23.96 -5.86 -4.04
CA ARG A 152 24.59 -6.88 -3.22
C ARG A 152 24.73 -6.39 -1.79
N ASN A 153 24.40 -7.25 -0.81
CA ASN A 153 24.63 -6.99 0.61
C ASN A 153 25.84 -7.78 1.08
N GLU A 154 26.86 -7.09 1.54
CA GLU A 154 28.11 -7.67 2.06
C GLU A 154 28.06 -7.94 3.57
N PHE A 155 26.93 -7.63 4.24
CA PHE A 155 26.71 -7.81 5.68
C PHE A 155 27.79 -7.14 6.58
N ASP A 156 28.26 -6.00 6.14
CA ASP A 156 29.18 -5.13 6.88
C ASP A 156 28.46 -4.13 7.78
N GLN A 157 27.17 -3.99 7.60
CA GLN A 157 26.27 -3.16 8.39
C GLN A 157 25.07 -3.99 8.90
N PRO A 158 24.39 -3.55 9.96
CA PRO A 158 23.14 -4.18 10.40
C PRO A 158 22.12 -4.27 9.29
N LEU A 159 21.23 -5.27 9.35
CA LEU A 159 20.15 -5.42 8.39
C LEU A 159 19.23 -4.20 8.43
N GLY A 160 19.08 -3.53 7.29
CA GLY A 160 18.24 -2.36 7.13
C GLY A 160 16.74 -2.69 7.07
N PRO A 161 15.88 -1.68 6.91
CA PRO A 161 14.42 -1.82 7.00
C PRO A 161 13.78 -2.66 5.89
N LYS A 162 14.49 -2.96 4.80
CA LYS A 162 14.01 -3.85 3.73
C LYS A 162 14.02 -5.34 4.12
N TRP A 163 14.81 -5.71 5.12
CA TRP A 163 14.83 -7.07 5.61
C TRP A 163 13.62 -7.33 6.50
N SER A 164 13.03 -8.48 6.35
CA SER A 164 11.79 -8.86 7.02
C SER A 164 11.92 -10.24 7.66
N TRP A 165 11.16 -10.43 8.73
CA TRP A 165 11.08 -11.70 9.46
C TRP A 165 9.63 -12.18 9.45
N LEU A 166 9.46 -13.47 9.64
CA LEU A 166 8.14 -14.00 9.95
C LEU A 166 7.86 -13.72 11.44
N ARG A 167 6.83 -12.91 11.70
CA ARG A 167 6.42 -12.49 13.05
C ARG A 167 7.54 -11.71 13.78
N LYS A 168 7.55 -11.73 15.10
CA LYS A 168 8.59 -11.06 15.90
C LYS A 168 9.87 -11.91 15.91
N PRO A 169 11.00 -11.43 15.40
CA PRO A 169 12.23 -12.20 15.39
C PRO A 169 12.73 -12.47 16.80
N VAL A 170 13.31 -13.65 17.01
CA VAL A 170 14.13 -13.96 18.19
C VAL A 170 15.53 -13.46 17.84
N THR A 171 15.90 -12.29 18.35
CA THR A 171 17.09 -11.53 17.92
C THR A 171 18.40 -12.27 18.12
N GLU A 172 18.47 -13.12 19.13
CA GLU A 172 19.63 -13.96 19.46
C GLU A 172 19.94 -15.00 18.38
N ARG A 173 18.98 -15.27 17.50
CA ARG A 173 19.17 -16.20 16.38
C ARG A 173 19.82 -15.56 15.15
N TYR A 174 20.11 -14.26 15.18
CA TYR A 174 20.67 -13.54 14.05
C TYR A 174 21.88 -12.71 14.49
N GLN A 175 22.94 -12.80 13.72
CA GLN A 175 24.13 -11.99 13.96
C GLN A 175 24.71 -11.53 12.62
N VAL A 176 24.91 -10.25 12.48
CA VAL A 176 25.67 -9.67 11.36
C VAL A 176 27.07 -9.32 11.89
N ALA A 177 28.06 -10.05 11.43
CA ALA A 177 29.46 -9.85 11.80
C ALA A 177 30.41 -10.46 10.77
N ASP A 178 31.58 -9.87 10.61
CA ASP A 178 32.66 -10.36 9.74
C ASP A 178 32.21 -10.57 8.29
N GLY A 179 31.37 -9.67 7.75
CA GLY A 179 30.85 -9.77 6.39
C GLY A 179 29.89 -10.95 6.18
N LYS A 180 29.24 -11.41 7.23
CA LYS A 180 28.31 -12.55 7.17
C LYS A 180 27.04 -12.27 7.99
N LEU A 181 25.92 -12.77 7.49
CA LEU A 181 24.72 -12.98 8.28
C LEU A 181 24.73 -14.42 8.81
N ARG A 182 24.90 -14.56 10.13
CA ARG A 182 24.79 -15.86 10.81
C ARG A 182 23.35 -16.05 11.28
N MET A 183 22.79 -17.19 10.96
CA MET A 183 21.44 -17.57 11.38
C MET A 183 21.50 -18.90 12.14
N TYR A 184 20.95 -18.92 13.33
CA TYR A 184 20.83 -20.15 14.13
C TYR A 184 19.46 -20.78 13.87
N GLY A 185 19.45 -22.08 13.61
CA GLY A 185 18.21 -22.82 13.37
C GLY A 185 17.25 -22.77 14.55
N SER A 186 16.00 -23.08 14.29
CA SER A 186 14.95 -23.19 15.29
C SER A 186 14.16 -24.47 15.08
N ALA A 187 13.49 -24.94 16.12
CA ALA A 187 12.58 -26.08 16.04
C ALA A 187 11.27 -25.74 15.32
N GLU A 188 10.93 -24.44 15.24
CA GLU A 188 9.71 -23.95 14.62
C GLU A 188 9.82 -24.00 13.10
N GLY A 189 8.83 -24.60 12.44
CA GLY A 189 8.70 -24.59 10.99
C GLY A 189 8.12 -23.27 10.44
N LEU A 190 8.29 -23.04 9.16
CA LEU A 190 7.74 -21.82 8.49
C LEU A 190 6.21 -21.74 8.56
N ASN A 191 5.53 -22.88 8.68
CA ASN A 191 4.07 -22.96 8.80
C ASN A 191 3.55 -22.76 10.24
N GLU A 192 4.45 -22.60 11.23
CA GLU A 192 4.04 -22.29 12.59
C GLU A 192 3.34 -20.92 12.63
N LEU A 193 2.18 -20.85 13.29
CA LEU A 193 1.37 -19.64 13.31
C LEU A 193 1.63 -18.74 14.52
N GLN A 194 2.15 -19.27 15.61
CA GLN A 194 2.30 -18.54 16.86
C GLN A 194 3.76 -18.18 17.18
N ASN A 195 4.67 -19.10 16.97
CA ASN A 195 6.07 -18.90 17.26
C ASN A 195 6.84 -18.39 16.04
N SER A 196 8.00 -17.79 16.27
CA SER A 196 8.82 -17.21 15.20
C SER A 196 9.91 -18.18 14.77
N PRO A 197 9.84 -18.72 13.56
CA PRO A 197 10.93 -19.54 13.02
C PRO A 197 12.15 -18.68 12.73
N SER A 198 13.32 -19.31 12.58
CA SER A 198 14.49 -18.63 12.03
C SER A 198 14.29 -18.39 10.54
N PHE A 199 13.94 -17.18 10.20
CA PHE A 199 13.67 -16.72 8.84
C PHE A 199 14.10 -15.28 8.69
N VAL A 200 14.73 -14.97 7.58
CA VAL A 200 14.95 -13.61 7.12
C VAL A 200 14.64 -13.56 5.64
N GLY A 201 13.94 -12.55 5.22
CA GLY A 201 13.50 -12.41 3.83
C GLY A 201 13.69 -11.00 3.30
N PHE A 202 13.72 -10.93 2.00
CA PHE A 202 13.72 -9.70 1.23
C PHE A 202 12.49 -9.71 0.32
N ARG A 203 11.72 -8.63 0.31
CA ARG A 203 10.51 -8.59 -0.52
C ARG A 203 10.87 -8.56 -2.00
N GLN A 204 10.25 -9.43 -2.77
CA GLN A 204 10.30 -9.35 -4.22
C GLN A 204 9.50 -8.12 -4.69
N GLU A 205 10.13 -7.25 -5.51
CA GLU A 205 9.53 -6.00 -5.98
C GLU A 205 9.14 -6.05 -7.47
N ASP A 206 9.67 -7.02 -8.23
CA ASP A 206 9.40 -7.20 -9.65
C ASP A 206 8.98 -8.62 -10.01
N PHE A 207 8.23 -8.78 -11.10
CA PHE A 207 7.86 -10.09 -11.61
C PHE A 207 9.05 -10.89 -12.10
N ASN A 208 10.05 -10.22 -12.69
CA ASN A 208 11.29 -10.82 -13.14
C ASN A 208 12.41 -10.41 -12.18
N PHE A 209 13.02 -11.37 -11.54
CA PHE A 209 14.14 -11.11 -10.63
C PHE A 209 15.14 -12.25 -10.66
N GLN A 210 16.35 -11.96 -10.23
CA GLN A 210 17.39 -12.93 -9.96
C GLN A 210 17.91 -12.70 -8.55
N ALA A 211 18.03 -13.77 -7.76
CA ALA A 211 18.63 -13.72 -6.44
C ALA A 211 19.72 -14.78 -6.34
N GLU A 212 20.84 -14.41 -5.72
CA GLU A 212 21.98 -15.29 -5.49
C GLU A 212 22.47 -15.10 -4.05
N THR A 213 22.83 -16.19 -3.40
CA THR A 213 23.43 -16.16 -2.07
C THR A 213 24.49 -17.23 -1.95
N CYS A 214 25.54 -16.94 -1.18
CA CYS A 214 26.55 -17.92 -0.77
C CYS A 214 26.23 -18.37 0.65
N VAL A 215 26.03 -19.68 0.85
CA VAL A 215 25.69 -20.28 2.13
C VAL A 215 26.84 -21.15 2.63
N GLU A 216 27.28 -20.88 3.86
CA GLU A 216 28.20 -21.74 4.60
C GLU A 216 27.42 -22.45 5.70
N LEU A 217 27.34 -23.77 5.64
CA LEU A 217 26.67 -24.56 6.65
C LEU A 217 27.61 -24.79 7.85
N GLY A 218 27.17 -24.34 9.01
CA GLY A 218 27.81 -24.65 10.28
C GLY A 218 27.66 -26.13 10.64
N LYS A 219 28.46 -26.61 11.55
CA LYS A 219 28.23 -27.94 12.15
C LYS A 219 26.94 -27.91 12.93
N ALA A 220 26.06 -28.87 12.69
CA ALA A 220 24.92 -29.10 13.57
C ALA A 220 25.46 -29.35 14.99
N GLY A 221 25.01 -28.55 15.98
CA GLY A 221 25.29 -28.75 17.39
C GLY A 221 24.40 -29.85 17.97
#